data_d0db1dc293b92c3442d051179a928497
#
_entry.id   d0db1dc293b92c3442d051179a928497
#
_cell.length_a   1.000
_cell.length_b   1.000
_cell.length_c   1.000
_cell.angle_alpha   90.00
_cell.angle_beta   90.00
_cell.angle_gamma   90.00
#
_symmetry.space_group_name_H-M   'P 1'
#
loop_
_entity.id
_entity.type
_entity.pdbx_description
1 polymer ?
#
loop_
_entity_poly.entity_id
_entity_poly.type
_entity_poly.pdbx_seq_one_letter_code
_entity_poly.pdbx_strand_id
1 'polypeptide(L)'
;MKRINKNLLIRLVSSTALLLCSALVASAQSTKPDEYPKFEGFVGYSALGEAGSGGISFGPNAVLSANYTSKAGFEASIIRNFSNRFGIKGDFSAHFNNESTSGPITACTPTCTTVTQGFELKTRVYNFLAGPEFKARNSTRFTPFAHVLGGVAHTSATFTTPGPTFNLLLKKSDNSFAMGLGGGLDIRASKRVSFRALMDYNPVFVNDSTVGTRDFVRFSLGVLFH
;
A
#
# COMPACT_ATOMS: atom_id res chain seq x y z
N MET A 1 -20.02 -14.04 -15.68
CA MET A 1 -19.16 -13.43 -14.64
C MET A 1 -19.75 -13.74 -13.25
N LYS A 2 -19.13 -14.64 -12.46
CA LYS A 2 -19.60 -14.97 -11.10
C LYS A 2 -19.14 -13.85 -10.16
N ARG A 3 -20.09 -13.15 -9.54
CA ARG A 3 -19.80 -12.19 -8.45
C ARG A 3 -19.19 -12.97 -7.26
N ILE A 4 -17.95 -12.68 -6.94
CA ILE A 4 -17.31 -13.22 -5.74
C ILE A 4 -18.06 -12.65 -4.53
N ASN A 5 -18.53 -13.56 -3.69
CA ASN A 5 -19.33 -13.22 -2.52
C ASN A 5 -18.41 -12.46 -1.52
N LYS A 6 -18.68 -11.15 -1.33
CA LYS A 6 -17.92 -10.28 -0.39
C LYS A 6 -17.80 -10.90 1.02
N ASN A 7 -18.82 -11.67 1.43
CA ASN A 7 -18.83 -12.35 2.71
C ASN A 7 -17.83 -13.50 2.81
N LEU A 8 -17.44 -14.12 1.68
CA LEU A 8 -16.42 -15.16 1.65
C LEU A 8 -15.03 -14.56 1.81
N LEU A 9 -14.77 -13.41 1.18
CA LEU A 9 -13.50 -12.69 1.30
C LEU A 9 -13.28 -12.18 2.74
N ILE A 10 -14.30 -11.61 3.36
CA ILE A 10 -14.27 -11.15 4.76
C ILE A 10 -14.02 -12.33 5.71
N ARG A 11 -14.62 -13.47 5.48
CA ARG A 11 -14.42 -14.68 6.30
C ARG A 11 -13.01 -15.27 6.13
N LEU A 12 -12.43 -15.23 4.94
CA LEU A 12 -11.04 -15.66 4.69
C LEU A 12 -10.03 -14.73 5.36
N VAL A 13 -10.20 -13.41 5.25
CA VAL A 13 -9.32 -12.43 5.90
C VAL A 13 -9.45 -12.51 7.43
N SER A 14 -10.65 -12.69 7.98
CA SER A 14 -10.83 -12.82 9.42
C SER A 14 -10.27 -14.14 9.97
N SER A 15 -10.35 -15.26 9.22
CA SER A 15 -9.80 -16.53 9.68
C SER A 15 -8.26 -16.56 9.62
N THR A 16 -7.64 -15.93 8.62
CA THR A 16 -6.17 -15.79 8.57
C THR A 16 -5.66 -14.81 9.62
N ALA A 17 -6.37 -13.74 9.92
CA ALA A 17 -6.02 -12.83 11.01
C ALA A 17 -6.11 -13.53 12.38
N LEU A 18 -7.13 -14.38 12.60
CA LEU A 18 -7.27 -15.13 13.85
C LEU A 18 -6.17 -16.20 14.02
N LEU A 19 -5.76 -16.86 12.95
CA LEU A 19 -4.65 -17.83 12.95
C LEU A 19 -3.29 -17.16 13.19
N LEU A 20 -3.06 -15.96 12.65
CA LEU A 20 -1.86 -15.16 12.94
C LEU A 20 -1.85 -14.66 14.39
N CYS A 21 -2.98 -14.25 14.94
CA CYS A 21 -3.09 -13.88 16.37
C CYS A 21 -2.81 -15.06 17.31
N SER A 22 -3.28 -16.26 17.01
CA SER A 22 -3.02 -17.45 17.84
C SER A 22 -1.55 -17.88 17.82
N ALA A 23 -0.87 -17.75 16.68
CA ALA A 23 0.58 -18.00 16.58
C ALA A 23 1.41 -16.98 17.37
N LEU A 24 0.95 -15.73 17.49
CA LEU A 24 1.60 -14.68 18.28
C LEU A 24 1.50 -14.93 19.79
N VAL A 25 0.43 -15.55 20.26
CA VAL A 25 0.23 -15.86 21.70
C VAL A 25 1.08 -17.05 22.15
N ALA A 26 1.30 -18.04 21.30
CA ALA A 26 2.12 -19.22 21.61
C ALA A 26 3.62 -18.90 21.82
N SER A 27 4.13 -17.77 21.29
CA SER A 27 5.52 -17.32 21.46
C SER A 27 5.75 -16.53 22.76
N ALA A 28 4.79 -16.50 23.69
CA ALA A 28 4.77 -15.61 24.85
C ALA A 28 5.62 -16.05 26.05
N GLN A 29 6.39 -17.13 25.95
CA GLN A 29 7.18 -17.66 27.07
C GLN A 29 8.69 -17.52 26.83
N SER A 30 9.22 -16.32 26.90
CA SER A 30 10.66 -16.12 27.13
C SER A 30 10.87 -14.94 28.05
N THR A 31 11.30 -15.24 29.24
CA THR A 31 11.58 -14.33 30.33
C THR A 31 13.05 -13.95 30.35
N LYS A 32 13.42 -12.89 29.65
CA LYS A 32 14.52 -11.99 30.00
C LYS A 32 14.09 -10.58 29.59
N PRO A 33 14.37 -9.52 30.37
CA PRO A 33 14.23 -8.16 29.89
C PRO A 33 15.28 -7.95 28.80
N ASP A 34 14.96 -8.41 27.58
CA ASP A 34 15.82 -8.28 26.43
C ASP A 34 15.91 -6.79 26.10
N GLU A 35 17.15 -6.32 25.99
CA GLU A 35 17.49 -5.00 25.48
C GLU A 35 16.93 -4.87 24.05
N TYR A 36 15.79 -4.21 23.94
CA TYR A 36 15.15 -3.93 22.64
C TYR A 36 15.51 -2.52 22.17
N PRO A 37 15.67 -2.28 20.87
CA PRO A 37 15.92 -0.95 20.35
C PRO A 37 14.73 -0.04 20.65
N LYS A 38 14.99 1.11 21.29
CA LYS A 38 13.93 2.09 21.64
C LYS A 38 13.38 2.78 20.40
N PHE A 39 14.23 3.01 19.40
CA PHE A 39 13.87 3.61 18.12
C PHE A 39 14.35 2.70 16.98
N GLU A 40 13.51 2.61 15.94
CA GLU A 40 13.84 1.93 14.70
C GLU A 40 13.40 2.81 13.53
N GLY A 41 14.21 2.82 12.48
CA GLY A 41 13.94 3.57 11.25
C GLY A 41 13.91 2.63 10.07
N PHE A 42 12.86 2.70 9.26
CA PHE A 42 12.72 1.91 8.03
C PHE A 42 12.74 2.82 6.80
N VAL A 43 13.38 2.35 5.75
CA VAL A 43 13.30 2.91 4.41
C VAL A 43 13.31 1.80 3.38
N GLY A 44 12.43 1.88 2.39
CA GLY A 44 12.30 0.84 1.39
C GLY A 44 11.57 1.27 0.13
N TYR A 45 11.68 0.42 -0.88
CA TYR A 45 10.84 0.46 -2.07
C TYR A 45 9.43 0.04 -1.70
N SER A 46 8.44 0.70 -2.28
CA SER A 46 7.03 0.42 -2.06
C SER A 46 6.26 0.40 -3.38
N ALA A 47 5.39 -0.58 -3.51
CA ALA A 47 4.46 -0.70 -4.62
C ALA A 47 3.03 -0.65 -4.09
N LEU A 48 2.21 0.23 -4.65
CA LEU A 48 0.81 0.41 -4.28
C LEU A 48 -0.08 0.00 -5.45
N GLY A 49 -0.99 -0.93 -5.23
CA GLY A 49 -1.96 -1.38 -6.22
C GLY A 49 -3.39 -1.19 -5.75
N GLU A 50 -4.29 -0.89 -6.66
CA GLU A 50 -5.71 -0.73 -6.38
C GLU A 50 -6.39 -2.11 -6.33
N ALA A 51 -7.00 -2.46 -5.19
CA ALA A 51 -7.70 -3.73 -4.98
C ALA A 51 -9.12 -3.66 -5.56
N GLY A 52 -9.27 -3.78 -6.85
CA GLY A 52 -10.62 -3.69 -7.46
C GLY A 52 -10.67 -4.21 -8.90
N SER A 53 -9.56 -4.26 -9.56
CA SER A 53 -9.44 -4.70 -10.96
C SER A 53 -8.37 -5.77 -11.15
N GLY A 54 -7.98 -6.44 -10.09
CA GLY A 54 -6.86 -7.33 -10.18
C GLY A 54 -6.92 -8.58 -9.33
N GLY A 55 -6.09 -9.57 -9.65
CA GLY A 55 -5.96 -10.83 -8.95
C GLY A 55 -4.51 -11.23 -8.69
N ILE A 56 -4.24 -11.86 -7.59
CA ILE A 56 -2.98 -12.54 -7.29
C ILE A 56 -3.23 -14.05 -7.46
N SER A 57 -2.42 -14.73 -8.24
CA SER A 57 -2.52 -16.19 -8.39
C SER A 57 -1.66 -16.90 -7.33
N PHE A 58 -2.29 -17.74 -6.55
CA PHE A 58 -1.63 -18.64 -5.61
C PHE A 58 -1.81 -20.10 -6.08
N GLY A 59 -0.98 -20.54 -7.03
CA GLY A 59 -0.97 -21.92 -7.53
C GLY A 59 -1.92 -22.21 -8.71
N PRO A 60 -1.92 -23.45 -9.23
CA PRO A 60 -2.56 -23.81 -10.51
C PRO A 60 -4.10 -23.69 -10.50
N ASN A 61 -4.74 -23.56 -9.35
CA ASN A 61 -6.21 -23.47 -9.21
C ASN A 61 -6.71 -22.21 -8.48
N ALA A 62 -5.82 -21.28 -8.14
CA ALA A 62 -6.17 -20.03 -7.47
C ALA A 62 -5.60 -18.85 -8.25
N VAL A 63 -6.32 -18.43 -9.30
CA VAL A 63 -5.99 -17.23 -10.08
C VAL A 63 -6.77 -16.07 -9.48
N LEU A 64 -6.07 -15.24 -8.74
CA LEU A 64 -6.48 -13.89 -8.44
C LEU A 64 -6.03 -13.00 -9.61
N SER A 65 -6.81 -12.89 -10.66
CA SER A 65 -6.49 -12.05 -11.81
C SER A 65 -6.66 -10.58 -11.46
N ALA A 66 -5.59 -9.82 -11.49
CA ALA A 66 -5.58 -8.38 -11.33
C ALA A 66 -4.96 -7.75 -12.57
N ASN A 67 -5.71 -6.87 -13.22
CA ASN A 67 -5.07 -5.79 -13.95
C ASN A 67 -4.51 -4.81 -12.92
N TYR A 68 -3.31 -5.09 -12.46
CA TYR A 68 -2.67 -4.39 -11.36
C TYR A 68 -1.96 -3.17 -11.90
N THR A 69 -2.63 -2.01 -11.87
CA THR A 69 -1.92 -0.75 -12.09
C THR A 69 -1.10 -0.45 -10.83
N SER A 70 0.12 -0.95 -10.82
CA SER A 70 1.06 -0.75 -9.73
C SER A 70 1.68 0.63 -9.81
N LYS A 71 1.49 1.42 -8.75
CA LYS A 71 2.20 2.69 -8.55
C LYS A 71 3.48 2.40 -7.77
N ALA A 72 4.62 2.60 -8.43
CA ALA A 72 5.92 2.47 -7.80
C ALA A 72 6.22 3.66 -6.89
N GLY A 73 6.95 3.44 -5.81
CA GLY A 73 7.25 4.47 -4.85
C GLY A 73 8.22 4.05 -3.77
N PHE A 74 8.19 4.77 -2.66
CA PHE A 74 9.00 4.46 -1.49
C PHE A 74 8.18 4.62 -0.20
N GLU A 75 8.65 3.97 0.84
CA GLU A 75 8.13 4.07 2.20
C GLU A 75 9.28 4.40 3.15
N ALA A 76 9.02 5.30 4.10
CA ALA A 76 9.89 5.58 5.23
C ALA A 76 9.05 5.57 6.51
N SER A 77 9.53 4.93 7.57
CA SER A 77 8.82 4.93 8.83
C SER A 77 9.78 5.00 10.02
N ILE A 78 9.27 5.55 11.11
CA ILE A 78 9.93 5.57 12.40
C ILE A 78 9.07 4.84 13.41
N ILE A 79 9.69 3.98 14.22
CA ILE A 79 9.01 3.21 15.25
C ILE A 79 9.65 3.53 16.59
N ARG A 80 8.82 3.91 17.59
CA ARG A 80 9.21 4.01 18.98
C ARG A 80 8.68 2.81 19.74
N ASN A 81 9.57 1.97 20.23
CA ASN A 81 9.22 0.80 21.01
C ASN A 81 9.09 1.18 22.48
N PHE A 82 8.00 0.78 23.13
CA PHE A 82 7.75 0.95 24.57
C PHE A 82 8.00 -0.33 25.35
N SER A 83 7.96 -1.46 24.66
CA SER A 83 8.29 -2.76 25.20
C SER A 83 8.93 -3.64 24.12
N ASN A 84 9.34 -4.84 24.50
CA ASN A 84 9.87 -5.82 23.54
C ASN A 84 8.88 -6.21 22.45
N ARG A 85 7.57 -6.00 22.67
CA ARG A 85 6.50 -6.44 21.74
C ARG A 85 5.65 -5.30 21.18
N PHE A 86 5.66 -4.13 21.79
CA PHE A 86 4.76 -3.04 21.45
C PHE A 86 5.52 -1.76 21.16
N GLY A 87 5.15 -1.09 20.08
CA GLY A 87 5.63 0.22 19.69
C GLY A 87 4.55 1.04 19.00
N ILE A 88 4.86 2.30 18.71
CA ILE A 88 4.08 3.17 17.83
C ILE A 88 4.91 3.44 16.60
N LYS A 89 4.31 3.24 15.43
CA LYS A 89 4.87 3.51 14.10
C LYS A 89 4.28 4.79 13.54
N GLY A 90 5.15 5.69 13.03
CA GLY A 90 4.79 6.74 12.09
C GLY A 90 5.28 6.33 10.71
N ASP A 91 4.40 6.40 9.72
CA ASP A 91 4.61 5.89 8.36
C ASP A 91 4.37 6.99 7.34
N PHE A 92 5.30 7.15 6.42
CA PHE A 92 5.16 7.98 5.23
C PHE A 92 5.41 7.15 4.00
N SER A 93 4.53 7.22 3.02
CA SER A 93 4.77 6.61 1.70
C SER A 93 4.37 7.53 0.56
N ALA A 94 5.11 7.45 -0.53
CA ALA A 94 4.87 8.21 -1.74
C ALA A 94 4.91 7.28 -2.96
N HIS A 95 3.85 7.33 -3.77
CA HIS A 95 3.68 6.47 -4.94
C HIS A 95 3.36 7.31 -6.16
N PHE A 96 3.95 6.96 -7.30
CA PHE A 96 3.87 7.69 -8.55
C PHE A 96 3.44 6.77 -9.67
N ASN A 97 2.53 7.26 -10.51
CA ASN A 97 2.16 6.61 -11.75
C ASN A 97 2.02 7.63 -12.86
N ASN A 98 2.63 7.35 -14.01
CA ASN A 98 2.52 8.16 -15.21
C ASN A 98 2.04 7.23 -16.34
N GLU A 99 0.83 7.46 -16.80
CA GLU A 99 0.25 6.75 -17.93
C GLU A 99 0.12 7.70 -19.09
N SER A 100 0.66 7.31 -20.25
CA SER A 100 0.50 8.03 -21.50
C SER A 100 -0.09 7.11 -22.55
N THR A 101 -1.08 7.60 -23.24
CA THR A 101 -1.71 6.93 -24.37
C THR A 101 -1.93 7.93 -25.50
N SER A 102 -2.09 7.44 -26.72
CA SER A 102 -2.45 8.27 -27.88
C SER A 102 -3.52 7.57 -28.68
N GLY A 103 -4.41 8.38 -29.26
CA GLY A 103 -5.49 7.86 -30.09
C GLY A 103 -5.91 8.84 -31.17
N PRO A 104 -6.54 8.33 -32.24
CA PRO A 104 -7.08 9.20 -33.30
C PRO A 104 -8.29 9.98 -32.78
N ILE A 105 -8.32 11.28 -33.04
CA ILE A 105 -9.47 12.15 -32.84
C ILE A 105 -9.86 12.71 -34.20
N THR A 106 -11.13 12.56 -34.59
CA THR A 106 -11.66 13.15 -35.81
C THR A 106 -12.41 14.42 -35.46
N ALA A 107 -11.93 15.56 -35.97
CA ALA A 107 -12.59 16.84 -35.89
C ALA A 107 -13.20 17.18 -37.27
N CYS A 108 -14.46 17.60 -37.28
CA CYS A 108 -15.19 17.96 -38.53
C CYS A 108 -15.61 19.43 -38.49
N THR A 109 -15.01 20.28 -39.38
CA THR A 109 -15.37 21.71 -39.57
C THR A 109 -14.83 22.20 -40.92
N PRO A 110 -15.58 22.32 -41.98
CA PRO A 110 -16.65 21.55 -42.58
C PRO A 110 -16.15 20.18 -43.14
N THR A 111 -14.84 19.97 -43.25
CA THR A 111 -14.21 18.71 -43.61
C THR A 111 -13.72 17.97 -42.38
N CYS A 112 -13.87 16.64 -42.34
CA CYS A 112 -13.38 15.81 -41.25
C CYS A 112 -11.89 15.54 -41.42
N THR A 113 -11.10 15.90 -40.39
CA THR A 113 -9.67 15.59 -40.34
C THR A 113 -9.39 14.75 -39.10
N THR A 114 -8.72 13.61 -39.32
CA THR A 114 -8.30 12.75 -38.20
C THR A 114 -6.86 13.07 -37.82
N VAL A 115 -6.64 13.41 -36.57
CA VAL A 115 -5.32 13.69 -35.99
C VAL A 115 -5.06 12.78 -34.79
N THR A 116 -3.82 12.42 -34.57
CA THR A 116 -3.43 11.66 -33.38
C THR A 116 -3.25 12.62 -32.22
N GLN A 117 -4.04 12.43 -31.14
CA GLN A 117 -3.99 13.22 -29.92
C GLN A 117 -3.35 12.39 -28.79
N GLY A 118 -2.43 13.00 -28.06
CA GLY A 118 -1.84 12.39 -26.85
C GLY A 118 -2.72 12.66 -25.63
N PHE A 119 -2.70 11.69 -24.71
CA PHE A 119 -3.33 11.80 -23.39
C PHE A 119 -2.33 11.35 -22.35
N GLU A 120 -2.12 12.15 -21.31
CA GLU A 120 -1.21 11.86 -20.22
C GLU A 120 -1.94 12.01 -18.88
N LEU A 121 -1.90 10.93 -18.08
CA LEU A 121 -2.44 10.91 -16.72
C LEU A 121 -1.30 10.69 -15.74
N LYS A 122 -1.03 11.69 -14.90
CA LYS A 122 -0.06 11.62 -13.81
C LYS A 122 -0.82 11.50 -12.49
N THR A 123 -0.62 10.41 -11.77
CA THR A 123 -1.20 10.19 -10.45
C THR A 123 -0.11 10.13 -9.39
N ARG A 124 -0.31 10.82 -8.28
CA ARG A 124 0.57 10.81 -7.11
C ARG A 124 -0.26 10.55 -5.87
N VAL A 125 0.20 9.65 -5.03
CA VAL A 125 -0.45 9.30 -3.76
C VAL A 125 0.59 9.41 -2.64
N TYR A 126 0.29 10.23 -1.64
CA TYR A 126 1.10 10.39 -0.44
C TYR A 126 0.27 9.94 0.76
N ASN A 127 0.80 9.03 1.58
CA ASN A 127 0.14 8.59 2.81
C ASN A 127 0.98 9.01 4.01
N PHE A 128 0.30 9.55 5.03
CA PHE A 128 0.83 9.88 6.35
C PHE A 128 -0.02 9.13 7.36
N LEU A 129 0.51 8.03 7.88
CA LEU A 129 -0.23 7.14 8.78
C LEU A 129 0.54 6.98 10.10
N ALA A 130 -0.18 6.78 11.20
CA ALA A 130 0.43 6.45 12.48
C ALA A 130 -0.45 5.49 13.27
N GLY A 131 0.17 4.67 14.12
CA GLY A 131 -0.56 3.74 14.98
C GLY A 131 0.32 2.69 15.64
N PRO A 132 -0.30 1.75 16.37
CA PRO A 132 0.39 0.69 17.06
C PRO A 132 1.02 -0.33 16.10
N GLU A 133 2.23 -0.79 16.47
CA GLU A 133 2.91 -1.92 15.86
C GLU A 133 3.24 -2.96 16.93
N PHE A 134 2.91 -4.22 16.67
CA PHE A 134 3.22 -5.36 17.51
C PHE A 134 4.27 -6.24 16.85
N LYS A 135 5.31 -6.61 17.60
CA LYS A 135 6.42 -7.44 17.14
C LYS A 135 6.52 -8.70 17.99
N ALA A 136 6.62 -9.85 17.35
CA ALA A 136 6.92 -11.11 18.03
C ALA A 136 8.44 -11.36 18.02
N ARG A 137 9.19 -10.54 18.77
CA ARG A 137 10.64 -10.74 18.94
C ARG A 137 10.93 -12.03 19.66
N ASN A 138 11.82 -12.81 19.10
CA ASN A 138 12.28 -14.11 19.62
C ASN A 138 13.80 -14.21 19.46
N SER A 139 14.37 -15.34 19.89
CA SER A 139 15.81 -15.63 19.79
C SER A 139 16.28 -15.93 18.35
N THR A 140 15.35 -16.07 17.39
CA THR A 140 15.68 -16.35 16.00
C THR A 140 16.05 -15.06 15.24
N ARG A 141 16.44 -15.20 13.97
CA ARG A 141 16.69 -14.06 13.08
C ARG A 141 15.41 -13.46 12.50
N PHE A 142 14.27 -14.10 12.70
CA PHE A 142 12.98 -13.73 12.12
C PHE A 142 12.09 -13.10 13.17
N THR A 143 11.62 -11.90 12.94
CA THR A 143 10.70 -11.17 13.81
C THR A 143 9.44 -10.81 13.02
N PRO A 144 8.37 -11.60 13.12
CA PRO A 144 7.10 -11.22 12.55
C PRO A 144 6.51 -10.02 13.30
N PHE A 145 5.81 -9.17 12.57
CA PHE A 145 5.12 -8.01 13.12
C PHE A 145 3.77 -7.78 12.44
N ALA A 146 2.91 -7.05 13.13
CA ALA A 146 1.63 -6.57 12.61
C ALA A 146 1.39 -5.15 13.10
N HIS A 147 0.66 -4.35 12.32
CA HIS A 147 0.30 -2.99 12.71
C HIS A 147 -1.10 -2.60 12.24
N VAL A 148 -1.64 -1.60 12.93
CA VAL A 148 -2.88 -0.92 12.57
C VAL A 148 -2.57 0.56 12.58
N LEU A 149 -2.70 1.21 11.42
CA LEU A 149 -2.36 2.61 11.24
C LEU A 149 -3.59 3.39 10.79
N GLY A 150 -3.67 4.65 11.19
CA GLY A 150 -4.69 5.59 10.73
C GLY A 150 -4.05 6.93 10.39
N GLY A 151 -4.65 7.68 9.45
CA GLY A 151 -4.11 8.98 9.06
C GLY A 151 -4.73 9.54 7.78
N VAL A 152 -3.93 10.18 6.96
CA VAL A 152 -4.39 10.93 5.79
C VAL A 152 -3.66 10.46 4.53
N ALA A 153 -4.44 10.27 3.46
CA ALA A 153 -3.94 10.09 2.10
C ALA A 153 -4.18 11.37 1.31
N HIS A 154 -3.12 11.93 0.71
CA HIS A 154 -3.20 13.01 -0.26
C HIS A 154 -3.04 12.44 -1.66
N THR A 155 -4.08 12.53 -2.49
CA THR A 155 -4.06 12.07 -3.88
C THR A 155 -4.10 13.27 -4.82
N SER A 156 -3.21 13.31 -5.81
CA SER A 156 -3.20 14.32 -6.86
C SER A 156 -3.18 13.64 -8.23
N ALA A 157 -4.13 13.98 -9.08
CA ALA A 157 -4.24 13.53 -10.44
C ALA A 157 -4.13 14.74 -11.40
N THR A 158 -3.28 14.61 -12.41
CA THR A 158 -3.11 15.62 -13.46
C THR A 158 -3.34 14.94 -14.80
N PHE A 159 -4.35 15.41 -15.52
CA PHE A 159 -4.66 14.97 -16.88
C PHE A 159 -4.23 16.07 -17.85
N THR A 160 -3.46 15.69 -18.85
CA THR A 160 -2.95 16.59 -19.89
C THR A 160 -3.20 15.98 -21.26
N THR A 161 -3.65 16.82 -22.20
CA THR A 161 -3.79 16.41 -23.60
C THR A 161 -2.80 17.20 -24.47
N PRO A 162 -1.52 16.74 -24.57
CA PRO A 162 -0.56 17.36 -25.44
C PRO A 162 -0.88 17.01 -26.92
N GLY A 163 -1.09 18.02 -27.75
CA GLY A 163 -1.36 17.79 -29.18
C GLY A 163 -1.58 19.07 -29.97
N PRO A 164 -1.61 18.97 -31.30
CA PRO A 164 -1.70 20.14 -32.17
C PRO A 164 -3.09 20.78 -32.18
N THR A 165 -4.15 20.04 -31.80
CA THR A 165 -5.53 20.47 -31.93
C THR A 165 -6.02 21.26 -30.73
N PHE A 166 -5.71 20.78 -29.51
CA PHE A 166 -5.98 21.50 -28.27
C PHE A 166 -5.10 20.98 -27.12
N ASN A 167 -4.83 21.87 -26.17
CA ASN A 167 -4.13 21.53 -24.94
C ASN A 167 -5.08 21.75 -23.78
N LEU A 168 -5.40 20.71 -23.04
CA LEU A 168 -6.20 20.76 -21.82
C LEU A 168 -5.35 20.26 -20.66
N LEU A 169 -5.36 21.02 -19.56
CA LEU A 169 -4.75 20.66 -18.29
C LEU A 169 -5.82 20.65 -17.21
N LEU A 170 -6.13 19.47 -16.71
CA LEU A 170 -7.02 19.30 -15.57
C LEU A 170 -6.21 18.77 -14.39
N LYS A 171 -6.32 19.43 -13.24
CA LYS A 171 -5.67 19.00 -12.01
C LYS A 171 -6.74 18.87 -10.92
N LYS A 172 -6.78 17.68 -10.30
CA LYS A 172 -7.61 17.40 -9.12
C LYS A 172 -6.70 16.90 -8.00
N SER A 173 -6.88 17.43 -6.80
CA SER A 173 -6.23 16.91 -5.59
C SER A 173 -7.26 16.77 -4.49
N ASP A 174 -7.10 15.74 -3.66
CA ASP A 174 -8.01 15.44 -2.57
C ASP A 174 -7.23 14.90 -1.35
N ASN A 175 -7.75 15.24 -0.16
CA ASN A 175 -7.27 14.71 1.11
C ASN A 175 -8.36 13.82 1.71
N SER A 176 -8.04 12.58 1.96
CA SER A 176 -8.99 11.60 2.46
C SER A 176 -8.43 10.91 3.69
N PHE A 177 -9.32 10.52 4.61
CA PHE A 177 -8.92 9.63 5.70
C PHE A 177 -8.48 8.28 5.13
N ALA A 178 -7.38 7.74 5.66
CA ALA A 178 -6.85 6.46 5.23
C ALA A 178 -6.44 5.60 6.43
N MET A 179 -6.50 4.29 6.24
CA MET A 179 -6.02 3.32 7.22
C MET A 179 -4.96 2.42 6.59
N GLY A 180 -4.12 1.82 7.44
CA GLY A 180 -3.16 0.79 7.07
C GLY A 180 -3.33 -0.39 8.01
N LEU A 181 -3.72 -1.53 7.47
CA LEU A 181 -3.85 -2.79 8.21
C LEU A 181 -2.90 -3.80 7.59
N GLY A 182 -1.88 -4.19 8.32
CA GLY A 182 -0.89 -5.07 7.72
C GLY A 182 0.13 -5.62 8.69
N GLY A 183 1.19 -6.15 8.11
CA GLY A 183 2.28 -6.74 8.84
C GLY A 183 3.32 -7.33 7.91
N GLY A 184 4.29 -7.99 8.49
CA GLY A 184 5.39 -8.51 7.73
C GLY A 184 6.41 -9.27 8.56
N LEU A 185 7.62 -9.31 8.03
CA LEU A 185 8.73 -10.03 8.61
C LEU A 185 9.99 -9.18 8.57
N ASP A 186 10.64 -9.05 9.72
CA ASP A 186 11.99 -8.52 9.85
C ASP A 186 12.99 -9.67 9.90
N ILE A 187 13.99 -9.64 9.04
CA ILE A 187 15.07 -10.63 8.96
C ILE A 187 16.36 -9.96 9.44
N ARG A 188 16.84 -10.31 10.63
CA ARG A 188 18.02 -9.71 11.22
C ARG A 188 19.29 -10.06 10.42
N ALA A 189 19.91 -9.04 9.85
CA ALA A 189 21.19 -9.16 9.15
C ALA A 189 22.37 -8.89 10.10
N SER A 190 22.22 -7.91 11.00
CA SER A 190 23.23 -7.56 12.00
C SER A 190 22.58 -7.04 13.28
N LYS A 191 23.39 -6.60 14.27
CA LYS A 191 22.87 -5.97 15.50
C LYS A 191 22.15 -4.63 15.25
N ARG A 192 22.45 -3.96 14.13
CA ARG A 192 21.96 -2.61 13.80
C ARG A 192 21.04 -2.58 12.59
N VAL A 193 20.96 -3.67 11.81
CA VAL A 193 20.29 -3.68 10.51
C VAL A 193 19.51 -4.98 10.34
N SER A 194 18.27 -4.84 9.88
CA SER A 194 17.41 -5.93 9.42
C SER A 194 16.84 -5.61 8.04
N PHE A 195 16.55 -6.63 7.25
CA PHE A 195 15.72 -6.51 6.07
C PHE A 195 14.26 -6.65 6.48
N ARG A 196 13.40 -5.77 5.97
CA ARG A 196 11.96 -5.79 6.25
C ARG A 196 11.18 -6.01 4.96
N ALA A 197 10.25 -6.98 5.00
CA ALA A 197 9.21 -7.16 4.00
C ALA A 197 7.86 -6.98 4.68
N LEU A 198 6.97 -6.18 4.08
CA LEU A 198 5.64 -5.93 4.63
C LEU A 198 4.58 -5.86 3.53
N MET A 199 3.34 -6.17 3.92
CA MET A 199 2.17 -6.04 3.09
C MET A 199 1.04 -5.42 3.91
N ASP A 200 0.39 -4.39 3.34
CA ASP A 200 -0.68 -3.64 3.97
C ASP A 200 -1.91 -3.58 3.07
N TYR A 201 -3.07 -3.69 3.67
CA TYR A 201 -4.33 -3.26 3.10
C TYR A 201 -4.57 -1.80 3.52
N ASN A 202 -4.71 -0.91 2.54
CA ASN A 202 -4.86 0.53 2.73
C ASN A 202 -6.19 1.04 2.16
N PRO A 203 -7.30 0.98 2.90
CA PRO A 203 -8.54 1.63 2.51
C PRO A 203 -8.41 3.16 2.64
N VAL A 204 -8.83 3.87 1.60
CA VAL A 204 -8.89 5.34 1.54
C VAL A 204 -10.37 5.73 1.41
N PHE A 205 -10.87 6.47 2.40
CA PHE A 205 -12.27 6.88 2.50
C PHE A 205 -12.45 8.23 1.81
N VAL A 206 -12.88 8.19 0.56
CA VAL A 206 -13.08 9.41 -0.25
C VAL A 206 -14.41 10.06 0.13
N ASN A 207 -14.40 11.38 0.41
CA ASN A 207 -15.60 12.14 0.77
C ASN A 207 -16.57 12.39 -0.41
N ASP A 208 -16.36 11.73 -1.54
CA ASP A 208 -17.25 11.85 -2.70
C ASP A 208 -18.32 10.76 -2.61
N SER A 209 -19.59 11.18 -2.55
CA SER A 209 -20.75 10.28 -2.44
C SER A 209 -20.91 9.30 -3.60
N THR A 210 -20.20 9.53 -4.70
CA THR A 210 -20.24 8.69 -5.91
C THR A 210 -19.16 7.61 -5.92
N VAL A 211 -18.02 7.79 -5.23
CA VAL A 211 -16.84 6.93 -5.32
C VAL A 211 -16.68 6.01 -4.10
N GLY A 212 -17.13 6.44 -2.92
CA GLY A 212 -17.03 5.66 -1.68
C GLY A 212 -15.58 5.40 -1.24
N THR A 213 -15.29 4.16 -0.85
CA THR A 213 -13.96 3.73 -0.39
C THR A 213 -13.15 3.19 -1.56
N ARG A 214 -11.88 3.61 -1.66
CA ARG A 214 -10.90 3.01 -2.55
C ARG A 214 -9.99 2.09 -1.75
N ASP A 215 -9.89 0.86 -2.19
CA ASP A 215 -9.13 -0.18 -1.54
C ASP A 215 -7.78 -0.36 -2.24
N PHE A 216 -6.70 -0.17 -1.51
CA PHE A 216 -5.35 -0.40 -2.01
C PHE A 216 -4.67 -1.53 -1.25
N VAL A 217 -3.76 -2.22 -1.93
CA VAL A 217 -2.79 -3.13 -1.33
C VAL A 217 -1.40 -2.56 -1.57
N ARG A 218 -0.65 -2.38 -0.48
CA ARG A 218 0.73 -1.92 -0.49
C ARG A 218 1.65 -3.08 -0.18
N PHE A 219 2.72 -3.20 -0.94
CA PHE A 219 3.81 -4.13 -0.67
C PHE A 219 5.12 -3.34 -0.59
N SER A 220 5.91 -3.55 0.47
CA SER A 220 7.17 -2.83 0.64
C SER A 220 8.31 -3.76 1.06
N LEU A 221 9.49 -3.46 0.53
CA LEU A 221 10.75 -4.15 0.83
C LEU A 221 11.83 -3.12 1.12
N GLY A 222 12.59 -3.30 2.19
CA GLY A 222 13.64 -2.33 2.52
C GLY A 222 14.49 -2.72 3.71
N VAL A 223 15.12 -1.72 4.29
CA VAL A 223 16.08 -1.84 5.39
C VAL A 223 15.51 -1.18 6.64
N LEU A 224 15.59 -1.90 7.75
CA LEU A 224 15.23 -1.44 9.10
C LEU A 224 16.52 -1.24 9.90
N PHE A 225 16.71 -0.05 10.42
CA PHE A 225 17.82 0.34 11.31
C PHE A 225 17.34 0.33 12.77
N HIS A 226 18.23 -0.15 13.66
CA HIS A 226 17.98 -0.26 15.11
C HIS A 226 18.87 0.69 15.92
#